data_cb79139c9120ca87c7ef0e59cfcda7a7
#
_entry.id   cb79139c9120ca87c7ef0e59cfcda7a7
#
_cell.length_a   1.000
_cell.length_b   1.000
_cell.length_c   1.000
_cell.angle_alpha   90.00
_cell.angle_beta   90.00
_cell.angle_gamma   90.00
#
_symmetry.space_group_name_H-M   'P 1'
#
loop_
_entity.id
_entity.type
_entity.pdbx_description
1 polymer ?
#
loop_
_entity_poly.entity_id
_entity_poly.type
_entity_poly.pdbx_seq_one_letter_code
_entity_poly.pdbx_strand_id
1 'polypeptide(L)'
;MTAIDDLKVKLFADGADRDGMLEMYQKPYIQGFTTNPTLMKKVGISDYEAFAHDILQAIPDRPISFEVFADDFDEMERQALKIRTWGENVYVKIPVSNTRQQMSYDLIGKLADAGVHLNITAILTLEQVNAVADAVKNGPASVVSVFAGRIADTGLDPVPLMSKALEILEVAPQAELLWASPREVLNIYQADAIGCHI
;
A
#
# COMPACT_ATOMS: atom_id res chain seq x y z
N MET A 1 20.22 20.33 0.87
CA MET A 1 19.73 18.94 0.68
C MET A 1 19.09 18.56 2.00
N THR A 2 17.80 18.27 2.02
CA THR A 2 17.09 17.85 3.24
C THR A 2 17.70 16.53 3.71
N ALA A 3 18.05 16.41 5.00
CA ALA A 3 18.53 15.13 5.54
C ALA A 3 17.36 14.14 5.61
N ILE A 4 17.63 12.84 5.62
CA ILE A 4 16.59 11.81 5.68
C ILE A 4 15.73 11.94 6.93
N ASP A 5 16.32 12.40 8.02
CA ASP A 5 15.64 12.60 9.32
C ASP A 5 14.73 13.85 9.34
N ASP A 6 14.84 14.73 8.33
CA ASP A 6 14.01 15.93 8.19
C ASP A 6 12.79 15.70 7.30
N LEU A 7 12.70 14.54 6.65
CA LEU A 7 11.58 14.19 5.78
C LEU A 7 10.30 13.99 6.61
N LYS A 8 9.18 14.51 6.10
CA LYS A 8 7.85 14.30 6.67
C LYS A 8 7.16 13.07 6.08
N VAL A 9 7.49 12.75 4.82
CA VAL A 9 7.01 11.55 4.14
C VAL A 9 7.55 10.31 4.86
N LYS A 10 6.67 9.36 5.16
CA LYS A 10 7.03 8.05 5.73
C LYS A 10 7.68 7.19 4.66
N LEU A 11 8.79 6.54 5.01
CA LEU A 11 9.44 5.61 4.08
C LEU A 11 9.02 4.17 4.40
N PHE A 12 8.46 3.50 3.41
CA PHE A 12 8.13 2.07 3.48
C PHE A 12 9.10 1.28 2.60
N ALA A 13 9.57 0.15 3.12
CA ALA A 13 10.40 -0.77 2.34
C ALA A 13 9.51 -1.82 1.66
N ASP A 14 9.78 -2.09 0.37
CA ASP A 14 9.09 -3.12 -0.40
C ASP A 14 9.98 -4.36 -0.50
N GLY A 15 9.51 -5.52 -0.06
CA GLY A 15 10.31 -6.74 -0.06
C GLY A 15 9.54 -7.96 0.43
N ALA A 16 10.13 -9.13 0.19
CA ALA A 16 9.65 -10.41 0.69
C ALA A 16 10.81 -11.32 1.14
N ASP A 17 12.03 -10.81 1.12
CA ASP A 17 13.19 -11.48 1.70
C ASP A 17 13.27 -11.16 3.19
N ARG A 18 13.23 -12.19 4.02
CA ARG A 18 13.20 -12.04 5.48
C ARG A 18 14.38 -11.23 6.01
N ASP A 19 15.58 -11.60 5.60
CA ASP A 19 16.79 -10.97 6.13
C ASP A 19 16.91 -9.52 5.67
N GLY A 20 16.54 -9.23 4.43
CA GLY A 20 16.46 -7.87 3.91
C GLY A 20 15.40 -7.02 4.63
N MET A 21 14.23 -7.58 4.96
CA MET A 21 13.22 -6.88 5.74
C MET A 21 13.71 -6.58 7.15
N LEU A 22 14.42 -7.51 7.81
CA LEU A 22 14.99 -7.30 9.14
C LEU A 22 16.13 -6.27 9.10
N GLU A 23 16.96 -6.26 8.05
CA GLU A 23 17.97 -5.20 7.87
C GLU A 23 17.31 -3.82 7.75
N MET A 24 16.24 -3.69 6.96
CA MET A 24 15.48 -2.45 6.83
C MET A 24 14.79 -2.07 8.15
N TYR A 25 14.31 -3.03 8.92
CA TYR A 25 13.68 -2.80 10.22
C TYR A 25 14.65 -2.14 11.24
N GLN A 26 15.96 -2.40 11.15
CA GLN A 26 16.96 -1.74 12.00
C GLN A 26 17.14 -0.24 11.68
N LYS A 27 16.60 0.22 10.54
CA LYS A 27 16.71 1.63 10.12
C LYS A 27 15.53 2.42 10.69
N PRO A 28 15.76 3.43 11.55
CA PRO A 28 14.68 4.14 12.24
C PRO A 28 13.77 4.94 11.29
N TYR A 29 14.26 5.30 10.11
CA TYR A 29 13.51 6.03 9.09
C TYR A 29 12.59 5.14 8.25
N ILE A 30 12.70 3.80 8.30
CA ILE A 30 11.74 2.90 7.68
C ILE A 30 10.56 2.70 8.63
N GLN A 31 9.38 3.14 8.21
CA GLN A 31 8.20 3.21 9.08
C GLN A 31 7.12 2.18 8.73
N GLY A 32 7.35 1.34 7.71
CA GLY A 32 6.43 0.28 7.32
C GLY A 32 6.98 -0.56 6.19
N PHE A 33 6.23 -1.60 5.84
CA PHE A 33 6.62 -2.56 4.82
C PHE A 33 5.46 -2.88 3.88
N THR A 34 5.82 -3.14 2.63
CA THR A 34 4.89 -3.70 1.65
C THR A 34 5.46 -4.98 1.07
N THR A 35 4.59 -5.93 0.81
CA THR A 35 4.92 -7.16 0.10
C THR A 35 4.05 -7.27 -1.17
N ASN A 36 4.39 -8.17 -2.07
CA ASN A 36 3.54 -8.51 -3.20
C ASN A 36 3.85 -9.93 -3.72
N PRO A 37 2.89 -10.56 -4.44
CA PRO A 37 3.05 -11.92 -4.95
C PRO A 37 4.28 -12.13 -5.83
N THR A 38 4.65 -11.12 -6.62
CA THR A 38 5.82 -11.19 -7.51
C THR A 38 7.13 -11.28 -6.71
N LEU A 39 7.28 -10.48 -5.67
CA LEU A 39 8.46 -10.53 -4.80
C LEU A 39 8.55 -11.86 -4.06
N MET A 40 7.43 -12.36 -3.53
CA MET A 40 7.37 -13.64 -2.85
C MET A 40 7.77 -14.81 -3.75
N LYS A 41 7.23 -14.84 -4.96
CA LYS A 41 7.61 -15.85 -5.96
C LYS A 41 9.09 -15.77 -6.30
N LYS A 42 9.67 -14.57 -6.41
CA LYS A 42 11.07 -14.35 -6.76
C LYS A 42 12.03 -14.91 -5.71
N VAL A 43 11.66 -14.87 -4.43
CA VAL A 43 12.46 -15.41 -3.32
C VAL A 43 12.05 -16.83 -2.92
N GLY A 44 11.13 -17.46 -3.66
CA GLY A 44 10.78 -18.87 -3.48
C GLY A 44 9.87 -19.17 -2.28
N ILE A 45 9.10 -18.20 -1.79
CA ILE A 45 8.14 -18.43 -0.71
C ILE A 45 7.01 -19.31 -1.23
N SER A 46 6.87 -20.50 -0.65
CA SER A 46 5.84 -21.48 -0.97
C SER A 46 4.67 -21.47 0.04
N ASP A 47 4.92 -21.06 1.28
CA ASP A 47 3.92 -20.94 2.34
C ASP A 47 3.81 -19.47 2.76
N TYR A 48 2.77 -18.82 2.24
CA TYR A 48 2.53 -17.39 2.44
C TYR A 48 2.16 -17.05 3.89
N GLU A 49 1.32 -17.86 4.51
CA GLU A 49 0.84 -17.65 5.86
C GLU A 49 1.98 -17.85 6.88
N ALA A 50 2.77 -18.90 6.71
CA ALA A 50 3.94 -19.14 7.55
C ALA A 50 4.96 -17.99 7.45
N PHE A 51 5.24 -17.51 6.24
CA PHE A 51 6.09 -16.33 6.03
C PHE A 51 5.52 -15.09 6.72
N ALA A 52 4.22 -14.83 6.57
CA ALA A 52 3.59 -13.66 7.15
C ALA A 52 3.68 -13.69 8.69
N HIS A 53 3.39 -14.83 9.32
CA HIS A 53 3.50 -14.97 10.78
C HIS A 53 4.93 -14.79 11.28
N ASP A 54 5.94 -15.35 10.58
CA ASP A 54 7.35 -15.18 10.95
C ASP A 54 7.76 -13.69 10.90
N ILE A 55 7.38 -12.99 9.82
CA ILE A 55 7.69 -11.55 9.68
C ILE A 55 6.94 -10.70 10.71
N LEU A 56 5.66 -10.97 10.95
CA LEU A 56 4.86 -10.22 11.94
C LEU A 56 5.39 -10.41 13.37
N GLN A 57 5.88 -11.61 13.70
CA GLN A 57 6.53 -11.84 14.98
C GLN A 57 7.85 -11.06 15.10
N ALA A 58 8.60 -10.94 14.01
CA ALA A 58 9.89 -10.25 13.98
C ALA A 58 9.76 -8.72 13.91
N ILE A 59 8.67 -8.21 13.33
CA ILE A 59 8.37 -6.77 13.15
C ILE A 59 6.96 -6.49 13.71
N PRO A 60 6.80 -6.41 15.03
CA PRO A 60 5.48 -6.31 15.65
C PRO A 60 4.87 -4.90 15.69
N ASP A 61 5.68 -3.86 15.46
CA ASP A 61 5.35 -2.45 15.74
C ASP A 61 5.24 -1.57 14.47
N ARG A 62 5.43 -2.14 13.26
CA ARG A 62 5.30 -1.40 12.00
C ARG A 62 4.24 -2.02 11.11
N PRO A 63 3.46 -1.21 10.37
CA PRO A 63 2.47 -1.72 9.42
C PRO A 63 3.13 -2.55 8.32
N ILE A 64 2.54 -3.69 8.02
CA ILE A 64 2.98 -4.58 6.93
C ILE A 64 1.80 -4.89 6.03
N SER A 65 1.95 -4.65 4.73
CA SER A 65 0.92 -4.94 3.75
C SER A 65 1.12 -6.31 3.11
N PHE A 66 0.08 -7.16 3.19
CA PHE A 66 0.02 -8.49 2.56
C PHE A 66 -1.09 -8.51 1.51
N GLU A 67 -0.76 -8.89 0.28
CA GLU A 67 -1.67 -8.82 -0.86
C GLU A 67 -2.47 -10.12 -1.05
N VAL A 68 -3.74 -10.00 -1.44
CA VAL A 68 -4.55 -11.13 -1.90
C VAL A 68 -4.01 -11.65 -3.24
N PHE A 69 -4.20 -12.95 -3.51
CA PHE A 69 -3.72 -13.59 -4.75
C PHE A 69 -4.84 -13.84 -5.76
N ALA A 70 -6.09 -13.82 -5.30
CA ALA A 70 -7.23 -14.10 -6.16
C ALA A 70 -7.49 -12.99 -7.18
N ASP A 71 -8.16 -13.35 -8.28
CA ASP A 71 -8.68 -12.43 -9.30
C ASP A 71 -10.20 -12.28 -9.22
N ASP A 72 -10.87 -13.24 -8.60
CA ASP A 72 -12.32 -13.21 -8.35
C ASP A 72 -12.62 -12.48 -7.02
N PHE A 73 -13.65 -11.62 -7.01
CA PHE A 73 -13.91 -10.76 -5.86
C PHE A 73 -14.40 -11.50 -4.61
N ASP A 74 -15.16 -12.58 -4.76
CA ASP A 74 -15.61 -13.38 -3.61
C ASP A 74 -14.42 -14.08 -2.96
N GLU A 75 -13.48 -14.56 -3.77
CA GLU A 75 -12.28 -15.19 -3.28
C GLU A 75 -11.27 -14.14 -2.73
N MET A 76 -11.18 -12.94 -3.32
CA MET A 76 -10.41 -11.81 -2.74
C MET A 76 -10.93 -11.46 -1.34
N GLU A 77 -12.25 -11.39 -1.17
CA GLU A 77 -12.88 -11.13 0.13
C GLU A 77 -12.51 -12.20 1.16
N ARG A 78 -12.66 -13.47 0.79
CA ARG A 78 -12.31 -14.60 1.67
C ARG A 78 -10.85 -14.53 2.09
N GLN A 79 -9.94 -14.26 1.16
CA GLN A 79 -8.51 -14.10 1.45
C GLN A 79 -8.24 -12.87 2.32
N ALA A 80 -8.87 -11.74 2.03
CA ALA A 80 -8.71 -10.52 2.82
C ALA A 80 -9.14 -10.72 4.27
N LEU A 81 -10.29 -11.35 4.50
CA LEU A 81 -10.77 -11.66 5.84
C LEU A 81 -9.88 -12.66 6.60
N LYS A 82 -9.18 -13.53 5.89
CA LYS A 82 -8.16 -14.40 6.48
C LYS A 82 -6.88 -13.63 6.82
N ILE A 83 -6.34 -12.85 5.87
CA ILE A 83 -5.09 -12.10 6.04
C ILE A 83 -5.19 -11.12 7.21
N ARG A 84 -6.32 -10.44 7.37
CA ARG A 84 -6.52 -9.50 8.50
C ARG A 84 -6.33 -10.14 9.88
N THR A 85 -6.50 -11.46 9.99
CA THR A 85 -6.37 -12.16 11.27
C THR A 85 -4.95 -12.52 11.65
N TRP A 86 -3.98 -12.29 10.76
CA TRP A 86 -2.59 -12.67 10.99
C TRP A 86 -1.87 -11.79 12.01
N GLY A 87 -2.32 -10.52 12.19
CA GLY A 87 -1.74 -9.60 13.18
C GLY A 87 -2.44 -8.23 13.21
N GLU A 88 -2.25 -7.50 14.29
CA GLU A 88 -2.85 -6.18 14.50
C GLU A 88 -2.26 -5.09 13.58
N ASN A 89 -1.02 -5.28 13.12
CA ASN A 89 -0.30 -4.35 12.25
C ASN A 89 -0.41 -4.74 10.75
N VAL A 90 -1.35 -5.62 10.41
CA VAL A 90 -1.59 -6.07 9.03
C VAL A 90 -2.46 -5.07 8.28
N TYR A 91 -2.00 -4.68 7.09
CA TYR A 91 -2.81 -4.02 6.06
C TYR A 91 -3.05 -5.00 4.91
N VAL A 92 -4.30 -5.26 4.60
CA VAL A 92 -4.67 -6.16 3.49
C VAL A 92 -4.57 -5.41 2.18
N LYS A 93 -3.70 -5.86 1.29
CA LYS A 93 -3.48 -5.20 0.00
C LYS A 93 -4.44 -5.76 -1.04
N ILE A 94 -5.24 -4.86 -1.64
CA ILE A 94 -6.28 -5.17 -2.63
C ILE A 94 -6.02 -4.35 -3.90
N PRO A 95 -5.93 -4.98 -5.09
CA PRO A 95 -5.83 -4.23 -6.33
C PRO A 95 -7.15 -3.50 -6.62
N VAL A 96 -7.05 -2.27 -7.16
CA VAL A 96 -8.22 -1.44 -7.50
C VAL A 96 -9.11 -2.05 -8.58
N SER A 97 -8.58 -3.00 -9.35
CA SER A 97 -9.32 -3.77 -10.35
C SER A 97 -8.75 -5.17 -10.51
N ASN A 98 -9.57 -6.11 -11.00
CA ASN A 98 -9.11 -7.44 -11.39
C ASN A 98 -8.55 -7.46 -12.83
N THR A 99 -8.07 -8.62 -13.30
CA THR A 99 -7.53 -8.80 -14.65
C THR A 99 -8.57 -8.64 -15.77
N ARG A 100 -9.88 -8.73 -15.43
CA ARG A 100 -11.00 -8.48 -16.33
C ARG A 100 -11.41 -7.00 -16.38
N GLN A 101 -10.62 -6.11 -15.78
CA GLN A 101 -10.86 -4.66 -15.68
C GLN A 101 -12.14 -4.29 -14.90
N GLN A 102 -12.64 -5.19 -14.06
CA GLN A 102 -13.73 -4.89 -13.14
C GLN A 102 -13.16 -4.19 -11.91
N MET A 103 -13.80 -3.10 -11.49
CA MET A 103 -13.34 -2.31 -10.34
C MET A 103 -13.72 -2.97 -9.02
N SER A 104 -12.84 -2.89 -8.03
CA SER A 104 -13.00 -3.52 -6.71
C SER A 104 -13.72 -2.62 -5.69
N TYR A 105 -14.34 -1.51 -6.09
CA TYR A 105 -14.84 -0.48 -5.17
C TYR A 105 -15.85 -1.02 -4.15
N ASP A 106 -16.80 -1.86 -4.58
CA ASP A 106 -17.78 -2.46 -3.67
C ASP A 106 -17.12 -3.39 -2.65
N LEU A 107 -16.15 -4.18 -3.09
CA LEU A 107 -15.35 -5.04 -2.21
C LEU A 107 -14.55 -4.21 -1.20
N ILE A 108 -13.90 -3.12 -1.64
CA ILE A 108 -13.13 -2.21 -0.79
C ILE A 108 -14.04 -1.61 0.28
N GLY A 109 -15.21 -1.08 -0.10
CA GLY A 109 -16.19 -0.54 0.85
C GLY A 109 -16.65 -1.58 1.87
N LYS A 110 -17.01 -2.78 1.41
CA LYS A 110 -17.43 -3.89 2.27
C LYS A 110 -16.36 -4.28 3.29
N LEU A 111 -15.10 -4.36 2.88
CA LEU A 111 -13.97 -4.69 3.76
C LEU A 111 -13.67 -3.55 4.74
N ALA A 112 -13.76 -2.29 4.31
CA ALA A 112 -13.61 -1.12 5.17
C ALA A 112 -14.71 -1.08 6.25
N ASP A 113 -15.97 -1.32 5.88
CA ASP A 113 -17.10 -1.41 6.82
C ASP A 113 -16.94 -2.59 7.81
N ALA A 114 -16.27 -3.66 7.38
CA ALA A 114 -15.92 -4.79 8.26
C ALA A 114 -14.71 -4.51 9.18
N GLY A 115 -14.15 -3.30 9.14
CA GLY A 115 -13.03 -2.88 9.98
C GLY A 115 -11.67 -3.43 9.54
N VAL A 116 -11.49 -3.74 8.25
CA VAL A 116 -10.22 -4.21 7.70
C VAL A 116 -9.33 -3.01 7.37
N HIS A 117 -8.11 -2.96 7.90
CA HIS A 117 -7.09 -2.04 7.43
C HIS A 117 -6.66 -2.41 6.01
N LEU A 118 -6.83 -1.51 5.06
CA LEU A 118 -6.61 -1.78 3.64
C LEU A 118 -5.40 -1.02 3.10
N ASN A 119 -4.72 -1.63 2.12
CA ASN A 119 -3.80 -0.97 1.22
C ASN A 119 -4.32 -1.17 -0.22
N ILE A 120 -5.04 -0.18 -0.75
CA ILE A 120 -5.60 -0.25 -2.09
C ILE A 120 -4.52 0.11 -3.10
N THR A 121 -4.21 -0.82 -3.99
CA THR A 121 -3.05 -0.73 -4.88
C THR A 121 -3.42 -0.73 -6.38
N ALA A 122 -2.41 -0.55 -7.23
CA ALA A 122 -2.52 -0.46 -8.68
C ALA A 122 -3.37 0.72 -9.19
N ILE A 123 -3.46 1.79 -8.41
CA ILE A 123 -4.19 3.01 -8.77
C ILE A 123 -3.36 3.85 -9.74
N LEU A 124 -3.98 4.30 -10.83
CA LEU A 124 -3.33 5.05 -11.91
C LEU A 124 -4.05 6.35 -12.27
N THR A 125 -5.31 6.53 -11.85
CA THR A 125 -6.13 7.68 -12.24
C THR A 125 -6.80 8.37 -11.05
N LEU A 126 -7.14 9.66 -11.22
CA LEU A 126 -7.87 10.41 -10.18
C LEU A 126 -9.30 9.90 -9.97
N GLU A 127 -9.93 9.35 -11.00
CA GLU A 127 -11.24 8.70 -10.87
C GLU A 127 -11.17 7.51 -9.92
N GLN A 128 -10.10 6.71 -10.04
CA GLN A 128 -9.87 5.59 -9.12
C GLN A 128 -9.59 6.09 -7.70
N VAL A 129 -8.80 7.15 -7.52
CA VAL A 129 -8.56 7.75 -6.19
C VAL A 129 -9.88 8.22 -5.57
N ASN A 130 -10.71 8.91 -6.34
CA ASN A 130 -11.99 9.43 -5.85
C ASN A 130 -12.94 8.31 -5.40
N ALA A 131 -13.10 7.27 -6.21
CA ALA A 131 -13.95 6.14 -5.88
C ALA A 131 -13.44 5.36 -4.66
N VAL A 132 -12.10 5.20 -4.52
CA VAL A 132 -11.49 4.57 -3.35
C VAL A 132 -11.67 5.44 -2.11
N ALA A 133 -11.47 6.77 -2.21
CA ALA A 133 -11.70 7.70 -1.10
C ALA A 133 -13.14 7.59 -0.56
N ASP A 134 -14.13 7.56 -1.46
CA ASP A 134 -15.53 7.37 -1.09
C ASP A 134 -15.77 6.02 -0.40
N ALA A 135 -15.13 4.94 -0.89
CA ALA A 135 -15.29 3.60 -0.33
C ALA A 135 -14.69 3.45 1.08
N VAL A 136 -13.59 4.18 1.40
CA VAL A 136 -12.90 4.02 2.70
C VAL A 136 -13.16 5.13 3.70
N LYS A 137 -13.90 6.20 3.34
CA LYS A 137 -14.07 7.42 4.17
C LYS A 137 -14.58 7.22 5.59
N ASN A 138 -15.36 6.16 5.81
CA ASN A 138 -15.92 5.82 7.13
C ASN A 138 -15.24 4.60 7.77
N GLY A 139 -14.25 4.02 7.07
CA GLY A 139 -13.51 2.84 7.53
C GLY A 139 -12.34 3.16 8.45
N PRO A 140 -11.57 2.14 8.85
CA PRO A 140 -10.34 2.29 9.62
C PRO A 140 -9.22 2.91 8.76
N ALA A 141 -8.06 3.13 9.40
CA ALA A 141 -6.87 3.59 8.72
C ALA A 141 -6.57 2.73 7.47
N SER A 142 -6.35 3.39 6.34
CA SER A 142 -6.14 2.76 5.04
C SER A 142 -5.01 3.46 4.28
N VAL A 143 -4.41 2.75 3.33
CA VAL A 143 -3.39 3.26 2.43
C VAL A 143 -3.91 3.24 1.00
N VAL A 144 -3.78 4.36 0.29
CA VAL A 144 -4.16 4.54 -1.11
C VAL A 144 -2.89 4.62 -1.94
N SER A 145 -2.50 3.49 -2.54
CA SER A 145 -1.24 3.33 -3.25
C SER A 145 -1.38 3.67 -4.72
N VAL A 146 -1.00 4.91 -5.08
CA VAL A 146 -0.95 5.37 -6.47
C VAL A 146 0.38 4.97 -7.10
N PHE A 147 0.33 4.35 -8.27
CA PHE A 147 1.51 3.91 -9.02
C PHE A 147 2.21 5.08 -9.73
N ALA A 148 2.61 6.08 -8.97
CA ALA A 148 3.24 7.30 -9.48
C ALA A 148 4.47 7.01 -10.37
N GLY A 149 5.30 6.03 -9.99
CA GLY A 149 6.43 5.62 -10.84
C GLY A 149 5.99 5.00 -12.17
N ARG A 150 4.85 4.27 -12.21
CA ARG A 150 4.29 3.75 -13.47
C ARG A 150 3.73 4.86 -14.35
N ILE A 151 3.16 5.89 -13.75
CA ILE A 151 2.73 7.10 -14.45
C ILE A 151 3.94 7.79 -15.06
N ALA A 152 5.03 7.94 -14.30
CA ALA A 152 6.29 8.50 -14.80
C ALA A 152 6.89 7.68 -15.96
N ASP A 153 6.78 6.34 -15.95
CA ASP A 153 7.22 5.48 -17.05
C ASP A 153 6.53 5.80 -18.38
N THR A 154 5.35 6.44 -18.36
CA THR A 154 4.63 6.88 -19.58
C THR A 154 5.10 8.24 -20.10
N GLY A 155 6.03 8.90 -19.42
CA GLY A 155 6.52 10.24 -19.75
C GLY A 155 5.69 11.37 -19.15
N LEU A 156 4.76 11.08 -18.26
CA LEU A 156 3.96 12.07 -17.53
C LEU A 156 4.59 12.38 -16.16
N ASP A 157 4.62 13.66 -15.80
CA ASP A 157 5.00 14.07 -14.45
C ASP A 157 3.91 13.62 -13.45
N PRO A 158 4.23 12.75 -12.48
CA PRO A 158 3.25 12.28 -11.51
C PRO A 158 2.92 13.30 -10.42
N VAL A 159 3.75 14.32 -10.20
CA VAL A 159 3.59 15.31 -9.12
C VAL A 159 2.21 15.99 -9.16
N PRO A 160 1.71 16.52 -10.29
CA PRO A 160 0.39 17.14 -10.33
C PRO A 160 -0.75 16.17 -9.99
N LEU A 161 -0.65 14.92 -10.44
CA LEU A 161 -1.64 13.88 -10.14
C LEU A 161 -1.62 13.54 -8.65
N MET A 162 -0.44 13.36 -8.06
CA MET A 162 -0.28 13.05 -6.64
C MET A 162 -0.78 14.19 -5.75
N SER A 163 -0.50 15.46 -6.12
CA SER A 163 -1.04 16.62 -5.40
C SER A 163 -2.57 16.65 -5.44
N LYS A 164 -3.17 16.35 -6.59
CA LYS A 164 -4.63 16.30 -6.70
C LYS A 164 -5.25 15.11 -5.96
N ALA A 165 -4.53 14.00 -5.90
CA ALA A 165 -4.95 12.84 -5.10
C ALA A 165 -4.99 13.17 -3.59
N LEU A 166 -4.07 13.98 -3.08
CA LEU A 166 -4.11 14.47 -1.70
C LEU A 166 -5.38 15.29 -1.43
N GLU A 167 -5.72 16.23 -2.32
CA GLU A 167 -6.96 17.02 -2.18
C GLU A 167 -8.22 16.12 -2.17
N ILE A 168 -8.27 15.11 -3.04
CA ILE A 168 -9.39 14.17 -3.09
C ILE A 168 -9.50 13.39 -1.78
N LEU A 169 -8.37 12.98 -1.18
CA LEU A 169 -8.36 12.20 0.05
C LEU A 169 -8.75 12.98 1.32
N GLU A 170 -8.92 14.30 1.26
CA GLU A 170 -9.43 15.10 2.40
C GLU A 170 -10.78 14.60 2.92
N VAL A 171 -11.61 13.96 2.09
CA VAL A 171 -12.90 13.37 2.50
C VAL A 171 -12.74 12.08 3.31
N ALA A 172 -11.55 11.49 3.31
CA ALA A 172 -11.21 10.23 3.97
C ALA A 172 -10.00 10.42 4.91
N PRO A 173 -10.14 11.14 6.03
CA PRO A 173 -9.02 11.59 6.87
C PRO A 173 -8.22 10.46 7.53
N GLN A 174 -8.72 9.22 7.49
CA GLN A 174 -8.01 8.02 7.95
C GLN A 174 -7.21 7.33 6.83
N ALA A 175 -7.29 7.84 5.58
CA ALA A 175 -6.58 7.29 4.44
C ALA A 175 -5.29 8.05 4.17
N GLU A 176 -4.19 7.33 4.02
CA GLU A 176 -2.88 7.88 3.67
C GLU A 176 -2.53 7.62 2.21
N LEU A 177 -2.13 8.67 1.48
CA LEU A 177 -1.63 8.54 0.12
C LEU A 177 -0.22 7.97 0.13
N LEU A 178 0.02 6.93 -0.66
CA LEU A 178 1.33 6.33 -0.86
C LEU A 178 1.78 6.51 -2.31
N TRP A 179 2.99 7.09 -2.47
CA TRP A 179 3.69 7.17 -3.74
C TRP A 179 4.34 5.81 -4.05
N ALA A 180 3.67 4.98 -4.83
CA ALA A 180 4.15 3.64 -5.14
C ALA A 180 5.10 3.61 -6.35
N SER A 181 5.97 2.61 -6.34
CA SER A 181 6.90 2.33 -7.44
C SER A 181 7.87 3.49 -7.76
N PRO A 182 8.53 4.12 -6.77
CA PRO A 182 9.50 5.16 -7.05
C PRO A 182 10.61 4.63 -7.98
N ARG A 183 11.14 5.48 -8.84
CA ARG A 183 12.18 5.12 -9.81
C ARG A 183 13.55 5.61 -9.40
N GLU A 184 13.58 6.67 -8.59
CA GLU A 184 14.81 7.34 -8.18
C GLU A 184 14.61 8.04 -6.82
N VAL A 185 15.71 8.36 -6.15
CA VAL A 185 15.69 9.05 -4.85
C VAL A 185 14.96 10.40 -4.94
N LEU A 186 14.99 11.08 -6.09
CA LEU A 186 14.28 12.33 -6.30
C LEU A 186 12.78 12.20 -6.01
N ASN A 187 12.17 11.03 -6.27
CA ASN A 187 10.73 10.83 -6.02
C ASN A 187 10.36 10.93 -4.53
N ILE A 188 11.28 10.58 -3.63
CA ILE A 188 11.08 10.76 -2.17
C ILE A 188 10.97 12.26 -1.84
N TYR A 189 11.86 13.08 -2.38
CA TYR A 189 11.82 14.53 -2.16
C TYR A 189 10.62 15.19 -2.83
N GLN A 190 10.19 14.70 -3.99
CA GLN A 190 8.95 15.15 -4.66
C GLN A 190 7.72 14.82 -3.81
N ALA A 191 7.64 13.59 -3.28
CA ALA A 191 6.57 13.15 -2.41
C ALA A 191 6.52 14.00 -1.12
N ASP A 192 7.66 14.22 -0.48
CA ASP A 192 7.78 15.06 0.71
C ASP A 192 7.34 16.51 0.44
N ALA A 193 7.80 17.08 -0.67
CA ALA A 193 7.53 18.47 -1.03
C ALA A 193 6.03 18.77 -1.25
N ILE A 194 5.26 17.78 -1.74
CA ILE A 194 3.81 17.93 -1.96
C ILE A 194 2.99 17.52 -0.73
N GLY A 195 3.62 17.03 0.34
CA GLY A 195 2.93 16.53 1.53
C GLY A 195 2.33 15.14 1.39
N CYS A 196 2.86 14.29 0.48
CA CYS A 196 2.48 12.88 0.42
C CYS A 196 2.78 12.19 1.75
N HIS A 197 1.92 11.27 2.17
CA HIS A 197 2.03 10.65 3.50
C HIS A 197 3.10 9.56 3.56
N ILE A 198 3.21 8.72 2.48
CA ILE A 198 4.09 7.56 2.39
C ILE A 198 4.77 7.53 1.03
#